data_48c32e3e0b28fd2d3c606457a00243f1
#
_entry.id   48c32e3e0b28fd2d3c606457a00243f1
#
_cell.length_a   1.000
_cell.length_b   1.000
_cell.length_c   1.000
_cell.angle_alpha   90.00
_cell.angle_beta   90.00
_cell.angle_gamma   90.00
#
_symmetry.space_group_name_H-M   'P 1'
#
loop_
_entity.id
_entity.type
_entity.pdbx_description
1 polymer ?
#
loop_
_entity_poly.entity_id
_entity_poly.type
_entity_poly.pdbx_seq_one_letter_code
_entity_poly.pdbx_strand_id
1 'polypeptide(L)'
;LPDYEGEIDVMPIDPPYNTNIPYVGYKDFDNDWNIFMRERLEVAYKLLSNRGVMFIHIDENEYVDLFNICSDIFGRENVRTLIWKKTNEYFDKNRIEKPLENGIRRTHEFVLLCGKNLEETVLKPIMQPTLQNGKVVEREKPLETIIDFLGTTSSAKDEIGVLLGDRTAFSTPKPMKLIKELVRAASEKDSIVLDFFAGSGTTGHAVMDLNKE
;
A
#
# COMPACT_ATOMS: atom_id res chain seq x y z
N LEU A 1 -14.00 10.81 15.48
CA LEU A 1 -14.35 10.69 14.06
C LEU A 1 -15.78 10.19 13.78
N PRO A 2 -16.77 10.41 14.70
CA PRO A 2 -18.15 9.91 14.51
C PRO A 2 -18.81 10.42 13.22
N ASP A 3 -18.43 11.62 12.80
CA ASP A 3 -19.01 12.30 11.60
C ASP A 3 -18.63 11.61 10.28
N TYR A 4 -17.71 10.66 10.30
CA TYR A 4 -17.23 9.93 9.11
C TYR A 4 -17.55 8.43 9.16
N GLU A 5 -18.40 7.98 10.08
CA GLU A 5 -18.78 6.57 10.17
C GLU A 5 -19.53 6.13 8.91
N GLY A 6 -18.97 5.15 8.21
CA GLY A 6 -19.52 4.65 6.94
C GLY A 6 -19.30 5.54 5.72
N GLU A 7 -18.44 6.57 5.82
CA GLU A 7 -18.25 7.57 4.76
C GLU A 7 -16.92 7.43 3.99
N ILE A 8 -15.96 6.65 4.51
CA ILE A 8 -14.64 6.52 3.90
C ILE A 8 -14.65 5.45 2.83
N ASP A 9 -14.24 5.79 1.62
CA ASP A 9 -14.25 4.88 0.47
C ASP A 9 -12.92 4.15 0.29
N VAL A 10 -11.77 4.81 0.53
CA VAL A 10 -10.46 4.21 0.31
C VAL A 10 -9.51 4.53 1.46
N MET A 11 -8.88 3.51 2.00
CA MET A 11 -7.85 3.65 3.05
C MET A 11 -6.55 2.95 2.62
N PRO A 12 -5.65 3.61 1.89
CA PRO A 12 -4.31 3.09 1.66
C PRO A 12 -3.44 3.41 2.87
N ILE A 13 -2.93 2.40 3.56
CA ILE A 13 -2.11 2.58 4.77
C ILE A 13 -0.83 1.77 4.71
N ASP A 14 0.22 2.32 5.32
CA ASP A 14 1.54 1.71 5.46
C ASP A 14 1.95 1.71 6.94
N PRO A 15 1.43 0.75 7.75
CA PRO A 15 1.69 0.70 9.19
C PRO A 15 3.15 0.33 9.49
N PRO A 16 3.62 0.50 10.73
CA PRO A 16 4.94 0.01 11.14
C PRO A 16 5.06 -1.51 10.97
N TYR A 17 6.19 -1.99 10.42
CA TYR A 17 6.41 -3.41 10.09
C TYR A 17 7.04 -4.22 11.23
N ASN A 18 7.28 -3.62 12.39
CA ASN A 18 7.88 -4.27 13.57
C ASN A 18 9.21 -5.00 13.27
N THR A 19 10.11 -4.33 12.57
CA THR A 19 11.31 -4.97 11.98
C THR A 19 12.50 -5.06 12.93
N ASN A 20 12.40 -4.63 14.19
CA ASN A 20 13.52 -4.48 15.15
C ASN A 20 14.69 -3.63 14.65
N ILE A 21 14.49 -2.86 13.57
CA ILE A 21 15.47 -1.91 13.06
C ILE A 21 15.13 -0.53 13.65
N PRO A 22 16.03 0.10 14.43
CA PRO A 22 15.78 1.43 14.97
C PRO A 22 15.65 2.44 13.82
N TYR A 23 14.43 2.79 13.44
CA TYR A 23 14.18 3.93 12.59
C TYR A 23 14.10 5.21 13.43
N VAL A 24 14.72 6.27 12.94
CA VAL A 24 14.64 7.59 13.60
C VAL A 24 13.17 8.01 13.65
N GLY A 25 12.59 7.98 14.85
CA GLY A 25 11.22 8.44 15.10
C GLY A 25 10.15 7.37 15.34
N TYR A 26 10.43 6.08 15.10
CA TYR A 26 9.51 4.99 15.46
C TYR A 26 10.21 4.02 16.41
N LYS A 27 9.60 3.76 17.57
CA LYS A 27 9.95 2.59 18.38
C LYS A 27 9.23 1.39 17.78
N ASP A 28 9.97 0.30 17.54
CA ASP A 28 9.34 -1.00 17.30
C ASP A 28 8.49 -1.36 18.52
N PHE A 29 7.36 -1.97 18.29
CA PHE A 29 6.41 -2.34 19.33
C PHE A 29 6.86 -3.68 19.93
N ASP A 30 7.46 -3.65 21.11
CA ASP A 30 7.63 -4.86 21.93
C ASP A 30 6.24 -5.41 22.27
N ASN A 31 5.92 -6.63 21.85
CA ASN A 31 4.76 -7.47 22.23
C ASN A 31 3.34 -6.92 22.01
N ASP A 32 3.15 -5.63 21.70
CA ASP A 32 1.82 -4.99 21.62
C ASP A 32 1.40 -4.60 20.20
N TRP A 33 2.16 -5.01 19.15
CA TRP A 33 1.87 -4.63 17.77
C TRP A 33 0.47 -5.11 17.33
N ASN A 34 0.10 -6.33 17.69
CA ASN A 34 -1.21 -6.91 17.38
C ASN A 34 -2.36 -6.11 18.01
N ILE A 35 -2.21 -5.71 19.27
CA ILE A 35 -3.19 -4.86 19.97
C ILE A 35 -3.26 -3.50 19.29
N PHE A 36 -2.11 -2.88 19.05
CA PHE A 36 -2.00 -1.59 18.38
C PHE A 36 -2.70 -1.57 17.02
N MET A 37 -2.50 -2.60 16.20
CA MET A 37 -3.14 -2.69 14.88
C MET A 37 -4.64 -3.01 14.99
N ARG A 38 -5.03 -3.95 15.85
CA ARG A 38 -6.43 -4.33 16.03
C ARG A 38 -7.30 -3.13 16.41
N GLU A 39 -6.92 -2.37 17.42
CA GLU A 39 -7.67 -1.18 17.86
C GLU A 39 -7.90 -0.18 16.71
N ARG A 40 -6.89 0.04 15.86
CA ARG A 40 -6.98 0.96 14.73
C ARG A 40 -7.83 0.42 13.58
N LEU A 41 -7.69 -0.87 13.28
CA LEU A 41 -8.46 -1.52 12.23
C LEU A 41 -9.95 -1.66 12.61
N GLU A 42 -10.28 -1.86 13.88
CA GLU A 42 -11.68 -1.84 14.37
C GLU A 42 -12.33 -0.46 14.19
N VAL A 43 -11.57 0.61 14.45
CA VAL A 43 -12.04 1.99 14.16
C VAL A 43 -12.16 2.22 12.66
N ALA A 44 -11.16 1.82 11.88
CA ALA A 44 -11.16 1.96 10.42
C ALA A 44 -12.34 1.22 9.77
N TYR A 45 -12.64 0.01 10.27
CA TYR A 45 -13.81 -0.76 9.82
C TYR A 45 -15.12 0.01 10.00
N LYS A 46 -15.31 0.71 11.12
CA LYS A 46 -16.52 1.54 11.36
C LYS A 46 -16.60 2.71 10.39
N LEU A 47 -15.47 3.36 10.11
CA LEU A 47 -15.38 4.51 9.22
C LEU A 47 -15.57 4.12 7.75
N LEU A 48 -15.22 2.91 7.37
CA LEU A 48 -15.28 2.44 5.98
C LEU A 48 -16.73 2.38 5.49
N SER A 49 -16.98 2.87 4.28
CA SER A 49 -18.28 2.73 3.61
C SER A 49 -18.57 1.27 3.23
N ASN A 50 -19.80 0.93 2.91
CA ASN A 50 -20.17 -0.45 2.57
C ASN A 50 -19.44 -1.00 1.35
N ARG A 51 -19.04 -0.15 0.41
CA ARG A 51 -18.24 -0.50 -0.78
C ARG A 51 -16.77 -0.09 -0.64
N GLY A 52 -16.42 0.53 0.48
CA GLY A 52 -15.09 1.02 0.73
C GLY A 52 -14.09 -0.12 0.94
N VAL A 53 -12.83 0.17 0.64
CA VAL A 53 -11.74 -0.80 0.80
C VAL A 53 -10.53 -0.19 1.48
N MET A 54 -9.77 -1.05 2.14
CA MET A 54 -8.44 -0.75 2.65
C MET A 54 -7.40 -1.49 1.82
N PHE A 55 -6.28 -0.82 1.54
CA PHE A 55 -5.05 -1.42 1.05
C PHE A 55 -3.98 -1.26 2.14
N ILE A 56 -3.60 -2.37 2.77
CA ILE A 56 -2.70 -2.36 3.92
C ILE A 56 -1.37 -3.00 3.49
N HIS A 57 -0.32 -2.18 3.41
CA HIS A 57 1.03 -2.65 3.09
C HIS A 57 1.66 -3.31 4.31
N ILE A 58 2.36 -4.42 4.11
CA ILE A 58 3.09 -5.13 5.16
C ILE A 58 4.19 -6.01 4.55
N ASP A 59 5.24 -6.28 5.30
CA ASP A 59 6.24 -7.29 4.93
C ASP A 59 5.95 -8.65 5.61
N GLU A 60 6.85 -9.62 5.43
CA GLU A 60 6.67 -10.97 5.96
C GLU A 60 6.72 -11.07 7.49
N ASN A 61 7.25 -10.06 8.20
CA ASN A 61 7.38 -10.13 9.66
C ASN A 61 5.99 -10.22 10.34
N GLU A 62 5.09 -9.34 9.96
CA GLU A 62 3.76 -9.23 10.58
C GLU A 62 2.61 -9.62 9.63
N TYR A 63 2.92 -10.16 8.44
CA TYR A 63 1.88 -10.52 7.46
C TYR A 63 0.84 -11.50 8.01
N VAL A 64 1.28 -12.55 8.71
CA VAL A 64 0.37 -13.60 9.22
C VAL A 64 -0.54 -13.04 10.30
N ASP A 65 0.02 -12.28 11.24
CA ASP A 65 -0.75 -11.67 12.33
C ASP A 65 -1.73 -10.62 11.81
N LEU A 66 -1.29 -9.75 10.90
CA LEU A 66 -2.16 -8.78 10.25
C LEU A 66 -3.30 -9.44 9.47
N PHE A 67 -2.99 -10.51 8.72
CA PHE A 67 -3.99 -11.26 7.98
C PHE A 67 -5.05 -11.87 8.89
N ASN A 68 -4.66 -12.42 10.03
CA ASN A 68 -5.59 -12.96 11.04
C ASN A 68 -6.45 -11.84 11.65
N ILE A 69 -5.85 -10.72 12.04
CA ILE A 69 -6.59 -9.55 12.56
C ILE A 69 -7.61 -9.04 11.54
N CYS A 70 -7.19 -8.88 10.28
CA CYS A 70 -8.11 -8.47 9.21
C CYS A 70 -9.23 -9.49 8.99
N SER A 71 -8.91 -10.80 9.02
CA SER A 71 -9.91 -11.86 8.87
C SER A 71 -10.93 -11.88 9.99
N ASP A 72 -10.50 -11.60 11.23
CA ASP A 72 -11.40 -11.49 12.39
C ASP A 72 -12.36 -10.29 12.28
N ILE A 73 -11.86 -9.14 11.77
CA ILE A 73 -12.62 -7.89 11.74
C ILE A 73 -13.53 -7.82 10.51
N PHE A 74 -13.01 -8.18 9.33
CA PHE A 74 -13.70 -8.01 8.05
C PHE A 74 -14.42 -9.28 7.56
N GLY A 75 -14.11 -10.44 8.14
CA GLY A 75 -14.46 -11.75 7.60
C GLY A 75 -13.40 -12.25 6.60
N ARG A 76 -13.08 -13.55 6.67
CA ARG A 76 -12.02 -14.16 5.85
C ARG A 76 -12.29 -14.02 4.33
N GLU A 77 -13.54 -14.08 3.92
CA GLU A 77 -14.02 -13.91 2.55
C GLU A 77 -13.79 -12.48 2.02
N ASN A 78 -13.68 -11.51 2.90
CA ASN A 78 -13.49 -10.09 2.59
C ASN A 78 -12.02 -9.63 2.69
N VAL A 79 -11.08 -10.58 2.75
CA VAL A 79 -9.64 -10.29 2.75
C VAL A 79 -8.97 -10.98 1.57
N ARG A 80 -8.21 -10.20 0.77
CA ARG A 80 -7.39 -10.70 -0.35
C ARG A 80 -5.95 -10.25 -0.17
N THR A 81 -5.02 -11.06 -0.63
CA THR A 81 -3.60 -10.72 -0.62
C THR A 81 -3.13 -10.39 -2.04
N LEU A 82 -2.53 -9.23 -2.18
CA LEU A 82 -1.78 -8.83 -3.36
C LEU A 82 -0.28 -8.82 -3.02
N ILE A 83 0.57 -8.96 -4.03
CA ILE A 83 2.02 -8.95 -3.90
C ILE A 83 2.56 -7.77 -4.70
N TRP A 84 3.21 -6.82 -4.03
CA TRP A 84 3.90 -5.73 -4.70
C TRP A 84 5.39 -6.03 -4.80
N LYS A 85 5.91 -6.10 -6.03
CA LYS A 85 7.33 -6.25 -6.32
C LYS A 85 8.04 -4.92 -6.12
N LYS A 86 8.70 -4.77 -4.97
CA LYS A 86 9.33 -3.52 -4.53
C LYS A 86 10.73 -3.26 -5.09
N THR A 87 11.30 -4.20 -5.84
CA THR A 87 12.65 -4.09 -6.40
C THR A 87 12.63 -4.30 -7.91
N ASN A 88 13.53 -3.60 -8.62
CA ASN A 88 13.77 -3.83 -10.04
C ASN A 88 14.95 -4.80 -10.23
N GLU A 89 14.76 -5.84 -11.03
CA GLU A 89 15.78 -6.87 -11.25
C GLU A 89 17.03 -6.34 -11.93
N TYR A 90 16.90 -5.32 -12.78
CA TYR A 90 17.97 -4.85 -13.64
C TYR A 90 18.63 -3.56 -13.15
N PHE A 91 17.91 -2.70 -12.42
CA PHE A 91 18.34 -1.32 -12.14
C PHE A 91 18.43 -0.98 -10.66
N ASP A 92 18.08 -1.90 -9.75
CA ASP A 92 18.15 -1.63 -8.32
C ASP A 92 19.58 -1.78 -7.81
N LYS A 93 20.25 -0.64 -7.59
CA LYS A 93 21.63 -0.59 -7.02
C LYS A 93 21.73 -1.28 -5.65
N ASN A 94 20.67 -1.24 -4.86
CA ASN A 94 20.63 -1.93 -3.56
C ASN A 94 20.66 -3.45 -3.69
N ARG A 95 20.36 -3.99 -4.86
CA ARG A 95 20.43 -5.43 -5.12
C ARG A 95 21.84 -5.98 -5.01
N ILE A 96 22.85 -5.17 -5.35
CA ILE A 96 24.27 -5.60 -5.39
C ILE A 96 24.93 -5.42 -4.02
N GLU A 97 24.46 -4.43 -3.22
CA GLU A 97 25.17 -3.95 -2.02
C GLU A 97 24.71 -4.59 -0.71
N LYS A 98 23.51 -5.18 -0.67
CA LYS A 98 22.98 -5.80 0.58
C LYS A 98 23.30 -7.29 0.63
N PRO A 99 23.88 -7.78 1.74
CA PRO A 99 24.05 -9.22 1.95
C PRO A 99 22.67 -9.90 1.93
N LEU A 100 22.62 -11.10 1.37
CA LEU A 100 21.43 -11.93 1.36
C LEU A 100 21.21 -12.51 2.77
N GLU A 101 20.05 -12.28 3.34
CA GLU A 101 19.66 -13.01 4.56
C GLU A 101 19.44 -14.49 4.17
N ASN A 102 20.20 -15.37 4.76
CA ASN A 102 20.12 -16.82 4.48
C ASN A 102 20.16 -17.18 2.97
N GLY A 103 20.78 -16.36 2.14
CA GLY A 103 20.81 -16.54 0.68
C GLY A 103 19.54 -16.13 -0.06
N ILE A 104 18.53 -15.57 0.64
CA ILE A 104 17.26 -15.13 0.07
C ILE A 104 17.14 -13.62 0.17
N ARG A 105 16.71 -12.97 -0.92
CA ARG A 105 16.42 -11.52 -0.95
C ARG A 105 14.93 -11.27 -0.84
N ARG A 106 14.58 -10.28 -0.04
CA ARG A 106 13.22 -9.73 0.05
C ARG A 106 12.96 -8.80 -1.13
N THR A 107 12.22 -9.26 -2.13
CA THR A 107 11.97 -8.51 -3.37
C THR A 107 10.55 -7.98 -3.47
N HIS A 108 9.69 -8.32 -2.51
CA HIS A 108 8.29 -7.93 -2.49
C HIS A 108 7.83 -7.50 -1.09
N GLU A 109 6.66 -6.93 -1.06
CA GLU A 109 5.81 -6.72 0.11
C GLU A 109 4.41 -7.24 -0.20
N PHE A 110 3.64 -7.50 0.85
CA PHE A 110 2.23 -7.85 0.73
C PHE A 110 1.38 -6.58 0.80
N VAL A 111 0.24 -6.62 0.11
CA VAL A 111 -0.81 -5.62 0.23
C VAL A 111 -2.10 -6.35 0.53
N LEU A 112 -2.63 -6.22 1.75
CA LEU A 112 -3.93 -6.77 2.08
C LEU A 112 -5.01 -5.83 1.57
N LEU A 113 -5.89 -6.35 0.72
CA LEU A 113 -7.13 -5.70 0.31
C LEU A 113 -8.24 -6.20 1.23
N CYS A 114 -8.82 -5.31 2.02
CA CYS A 114 -9.90 -5.59 2.96
C CYS A 114 -11.10 -4.69 2.65
N GLY A 115 -12.31 -5.22 2.74
CA GLY A 115 -13.54 -4.46 2.58
C GLY A 115 -14.66 -5.01 3.45
N LYS A 116 -15.75 -4.25 3.64
CA LYS A 116 -16.93 -4.77 4.36
C LYS A 116 -17.67 -5.84 3.57
N ASN A 117 -17.70 -5.69 2.26
CA ASN A 117 -18.35 -6.62 1.34
C ASN A 117 -17.63 -6.60 -0.01
N LEU A 118 -16.59 -7.41 -0.16
CA LEU A 118 -15.82 -7.47 -1.40
C LEU A 118 -16.60 -8.06 -2.59
N GLU A 119 -17.68 -8.79 -2.35
CA GLU A 119 -18.53 -9.29 -3.45
C GLU A 119 -19.29 -8.15 -4.15
N GLU A 120 -19.63 -7.09 -3.41
CA GLU A 120 -20.29 -5.90 -3.95
C GLU A 120 -19.29 -4.80 -4.37
N THR A 121 -18.02 -4.95 -4.02
CA THR A 121 -16.98 -3.98 -4.36
C THR A 121 -16.42 -4.28 -5.74
N VAL A 122 -16.57 -3.36 -6.66
CA VAL A 122 -15.99 -3.45 -8.01
C VAL A 122 -14.82 -2.49 -8.11
N LEU A 123 -13.61 -3.04 -8.17
CA LEU A 123 -12.41 -2.24 -8.47
C LEU A 123 -12.38 -1.89 -9.97
N LYS A 124 -12.09 -0.63 -10.27
CA LYS A 124 -11.90 -0.18 -11.65
C LYS A 124 -10.61 -0.74 -12.23
N PRO A 125 -10.54 -0.93 -13.55
CA PRO A 125 -9.28 -1.20 -14.21
C PRO A 125 -8.27 -0.07 -13.98
N ILE A 126 -6.99 -0.44 -13.96
CA ILE A 126 -5.87 0.49 -13.81
C ILE A 126 -4.99 0.46 -15.06
N MET A 127 -4.20 1.52 -15.24
CA MET A 127 -3.26 1.60 -16.37
C MET A 127 -2.08 0.64 -16.16
N GLN A 128 -1.91 -0.30 -17.09
CA GLN A 128 -0.87 -1.33 -17.02
C GLN A 128 -0.08 -1.39 -18.34
N PRO A 129 1.26 -1.57 -18.27
CA PRO A 129 2.08 -1.76 -19.45
C PRO A 129 1.69 -3.07 -20.17
N THR A 130 1.51 -2.98 -21.46
CA THR A 130 1.12 -4.11 -22.32
C THR A 130 1.97 -4.11 -23.57
N LEU A 131 2.48 -5.27 -23.98
CA LEU A 131 3.20 -5.41 -25.24
C LEU A 131 2.21 -5.47 -26.41
N GLN A 132 2.28 -4.50 -27.32
CA GLN A 132 1.50 -4.47 -28.54
C GLN A 132 2.39 -4.16 -29.73
N ASN A 133 2.42 -5.04 -30.73
CA ASN A 133 3.24 -4.90 -31.93
C ASN A 133 4.73 -4.60 -31.64
N GLY A 134 5.30 -5.26 -30.61
CA GLY A 134 6.68 -5.07 -30.19
C GLY A 134 6.97 -3.77 -29.42
N LYS A 135 5.96 -3.00 -29.07
CA LYS A 135 6.07 -1.77 -28.26
C LYS A 135 5.29 -1.90 -26.96
N VAL A 136 5.83 -1.34 -25.89
CA VAL A 136 5.12 -1.22 -24.62
C VAL A 136 4.14 -0.04 -24.73
N VAL A 137 2.86 -0.30 -24.47
CA VAL A 137 1.78 0.70 -24.41
C VAL A 137 1.04 0.54 -23.10
N GLU A 138 0.51 1.65 -22.55
CA GLU A 138 -0.36 1.61 -21.37
C GLU A 138 -1.79 1.27 -21.78
N ARG A 139 -2.42 0.36 -21.07
CA ARG A 139 -3.82 -0.03 -21.24
C ARG A 139 -4.51 -0.26 -19.91
N GLU A 140 -5.78 0.04 -19.88
CA GLU A 140 -6.65 -0.33 -18.76
C GLU A 140 -6.82 -1.84 -18.68
N LYS A 141 -6.51 -2.41 -17.51
CA LYS A 141 -6.70 -3.83 -17.18
C LYS A 141 -7.14 -3.97 -15.72
N PRO A 142 -7.83 -5.05 -15.37
CA PRO A 142 -8.12 -5.36 -13.97
C PRO A 142 -6.84 -5.38 -13.12
N LEU A 143 -6.93 -4.96 -11.87
CA LEU A 143 -5.83 -5.08 -10.92
C LEU A 143 -5.46 -6.56 -10.74
N GLU A 144 -4.20 -6.88 -10.95
CA GLU A 144 -3.68 -8.25 -10.79
C GLU A 144 -3.17 -8.48 -9.37
N THR A 145 -3.14 -9.74 -8.95
CA THR A 145 -2.64 -10.11 -7.61
C THR A 145 -1.12 -9.94 -7.47
N ILE A 146 -0.37 -9.84 -8.57
CA ILE A 146 1.05 -9.50 -8.58
C ILE A 146 1.21 -8.16 -9.28
N ILE A 147 1.75 -7.19 -8.55
CA ILE A 147 1.96 -5.82 -8.98
C ILE A 147 3.46 -5.60 -9.17
N ASP A 148 3.96 -5.57 -10.38
CA ASP A 148 5.40 -5.44 -10.68
C ASP A 148 5.77 -4.22 -11.55
N PHE A 149 4.78 -3.36 -11.87
CA PHE A 149 4.91 -2.24 -12.81
C PHE A 149 4.58 -0.86 -12.21
N LEU A 150 4.18 -0.77 -10.94
CA LEU A 150 3.77 0.49 -10.32
C LEU A 150 4.87 1.21 -9.52
N GLY A 151 6.11 0.96 -9.85
CA GLY A 151 7.28 1.55 -9.19
C GLY A 151 7.89 0.65 -8.11
N THR A 152 9.03 1.08 -7.59
CA THR A 152 9.85 0.36 -6.61
C THR A 152 10.18 1.27 -5.43
N THR A 153 10.71 0.73 -4.33
CA THR A 153 11.24 1.54 -3.22
C THR A 153 12.34 2.49 -3.68
N SER A 154 13.15 2.09 -4.68
CA SER A 154 14.19 2.97 -5.23
C SER A 154 13.59 4.14 -6.00
N SER A 155 12.59 3.91 -6.86
CA SER A 155 11.91 4.99 -7.58
C SER A 155 11.20 5.96 -6.63
N ALA A 156 10.58 5.45 -5.57
CA ALA A 156 9.95 6.28 -4.53
C ALA A 156 10.95 7.23 -3.84
N LYS A 157 12.17 6.75 -3.56
CA LYS A 157 13.24 7.60 -3.02
C LYS A 157 13.70 8.67 -4.02
N ASP A 158 13.72 8.35 -5.31
CA ASP A 158 14.02 9.33 -6.35
C ASP A 158 12.93 10.41 -6.43
N GLU A 159 11.65 10.03 -6.33
CA GLU A 159 10.51 10.96 -6.24
C GLU A 159 10.65 11.91 -5.04
N ILE A 160 10.96 11.40 -3.84
CA ILE A 160 11.22 12.21 -2.64
C ILE A 160 12.41 13.15 -2.85
N GLY A 161 13.50 12.66 -3.47
CA GLY A 161 14.66 13.48 -3.80
C GLY A 161 14.33 14.67 -4.71
N VAL A 162 13.45 14.47 -5.68
CA VAL A 162 12.97 15.54 -6.57
C VAL A 162 12.10 16.55 -5.81
N LEU A 163 11.19 16.06 -4.95
CA LEU A 163 10.23 16.92 -4.25
C LEU A 163 10.86 17.72 -3.10
N LEU A 164 11.72 17.10 -2.31
CA LEU A 164 12.27 17.67 -1.06
C LEU A 164 13.74 18.06 -1.16
N GLY A 165 14.41 17.76 -2.28
CA GLY A 165 15.84 17.99 -2.44
C GLY A 165 16.73 16.99 -1.69
N ASP A 166 16.16 16.03 -0.97
CA ASP A 166 16.86 15.00 -0.21
C ASP A 166 16.21 13.64 -0.39
N ARG A 167 16.90 12.74 -1.08
CA ARG A 167 16.47 11.36 -1.34
C ARG A 167 16.37 10.50 -0.08
N THR A 168 17.00 10.94 1.01
CA THR A 168 17.08 10.23 2.29
C THR A 168 16.09 10.75 3.34
N ALA A 169 15.31 11.78 3.01
CA ALA A 169 14.33 12.38 3.91
C ALA A 169 13.32 11.36 4.50
N PHE A 170 13.04 10.29 3.74
CA PHE A 170 12.27 9.13 4.21
C PHE A 170 13.00 7.83 3.88
N SER A 171 13.02 6.89 4.83
CA SER A 171 13.74 5.62 4.69
C SER A 171 13.08 4.67 3.69
N THR A 172 11.75 4.58 3.72
CA THR A 172 10.97 3.60 2.94
C THR A 172 9.67 4.21 2.38
N PRO A 173 9.74 5.27 1.54
CA PRO A 173 8.53 5.82 0.94
C PRO A 173 7.91 4.82 -0.04
N LYS A 174 6.59 4.87 -0.19
CA LYS A 174 5.89 4.13 -1.25
C LYS A 174 5.92 4.94 -2.55
N PRO A 175 6.01 4.27 -3.73
CA PRO A 175 5.91 4.96 -5.00
C PRO A 175 4.55 5.65 -5.16
N MET A 176 4.56 6.91 -5.59
CA MET A 176 3.34 7.67 -5.81
C MET A 176 2.43 6.98 -6.84
N LYS A 177 3.00 6.41 -7.91
CA LYS A 177 2.25 5.66 -8.91
C LYS A 177 1.50 4.46 -8.32
N LEU A 178 2.09 3.73 -7.37
CA LEU A 178 1.44 2.60 -6.69
C LEU A 178 0.20 3.07 -5.93
N ILE A 179 0.36 4.03 -5.04
CA ILE A 179 -0.75 4.54 -4.23
C ILE A 179 -1.82 5.17 -5.12
N LYS A 180 -1.43 5.94 -6.14
CA LYS A 180 -2.35 6.57 -7.10
C LYS A 180 -3.24 5.54 -7.80
N GLU A 181 -2.66 4.46 -8.34
CA GLU A 181 -3.44 3.45 -9.05
C GLU A 181 -4.32 2.61 -8.12
N LEU A 182 -3.88 2.31 -6.90
CA LEU A 182 -4.74 1.66 -5.89
C LEU A 182 -5.92 2.56 -5.50
N VAL A 183 -5.69 3.85 -5.26
CA VAL A 183 -6.75 4.82 -4.98
C VAL A 183 -7.68 4.95 -6.18
N ARG A 184 -7.14 5.12 -7.40
CA ARG A 184 -7.92 5.19 -8.65
C ARG A 184 -8.85 3.98 -8.82
N ALA A 185 -8.33 2.78 -8.56
CA ALA A 185 -9.10 1.54 -8.71
C ALA A 185 -10.33 1.49 -7.79
N ALA A 186 -10.24 2.10 -6.63
CA ALA A 186 -11.25 1.98 -5.57
C ALA A 186 -12.09 3.25 -5.34
N SER A 187 -11.80 4.36 -6.03
CA SER A 187 -12.46 5.64 -5.81
C SER A 187 -13.32 6.09 -6.98
N GLU A 188 -14.34 6.87 -6.69
CA GLU A 188 -15.11 7.68 -7.63
C GLU A 188 -14.76 9.17 -7.43
N LYS A 189 -15.35 10.04 -8.28
CA LYS A 189 -15.35 11.47 -8.03
C LYS A 189 -16.06 11.71 -6.69
N ASP A 190 -15.51 12.55 -5.86
CA ASP A 190 -16.03 12.90 -4.52
C ASP A 190 -15.84 11.81 -3.45
N SER A 191 -15.13 10.70 -3.75
CA SER A 191 -14.75 9.70 -2.75
C SER A 191 -13.84 10.28 -1.68
N ILE A 192 -14.04 9.83 -0.43
CA ILE A 192 -13.20 10.23 0.70
C ILE A 192 -12.07 9.20 0.88
N VAL A 193 -10.84 9.70 0.86
CA VAL A 193 -9.63 8.90 1.07
C VAL A 193 -9.03 9.22 2.44
N LEU A 194 -8.80 8.22 3.27
CA LEU A 194 -8.20 8.38 4.59
C LEU A 194 -6.89 7.57 4.67
N ASP A 195 -5.81 8.24 5.10
CA ASP A 195 -4.53 7.61 5.45
C ASP A 195 -4.12 8.05 6.86
N PHE A 196 -4.19 7.13 7.82
CA PHE A 196 -3.84 7.40 9.21
C PHE A 196 -2.42 6.92 9.58
N PHE A 197 -1.65 6.46 8.58
CA PHE A 197 -0.21 6.20 8.65
C PHE A 197 0.51 6.98 7.54
N ALA A 198 0.27 8.26 7.46
CA ALA A 198 0.57 9.12 6.30
C ALA A 198 2.05 9.12 5.84
N GLY A 199 2.99 8.78 6.73
CA GLY A 199 4.42 8.67 6.39
C GLY A 199 4.96 9.90 5.66
N SER A 200 5.39 9.73 4.41
CA SER A 200 5.87 10.81 3.54
C SER A 200 4.77 11.63 2.87
N GLY A 201 3.49 11.37 3.16
CA GLY A 201 2.37 12.06 2.53
C GLY A 201 2.06 11.60 1.10
N THR A 202 2.54 10.44 0.70
CA THR A 202 2.37 9.91 -0.66
C THR A 202 0.89 9.80 -1.07
N THR A 203 0.02 9.41 -0.14
CA THR A 203 -1.44 9.33 -0.37
C THR A 203 -2.03 10.69 -0.72
N GLY A 204 -1.69 11.73 0.03
CA GLY A 204 -2.13 13.10 -0.27
C GLY A 204 -1.63 13.57 -1.64
N HIS A 205 -0.38 13.29 -1.98
CA HIS A 205 0.18 13.60 -3.30
C HIS A 205 -0.56 12.86 -4.42
N ALA A 206 -0.84 11.57 -4.26
CA ALA A 206 -1.58 10.76 -5.22
C ALA A 206 -3.00 11.30 -5.47
N VAL A 207 -3.73 11.66 -4.38
CA VAL A 207 -5.08 12.25 -4.47
C VAL A 207 -5.05 13.61 -5.17
N MET A 208 -4.09 14.48 -4.82
CA MET A 208 -3.94 15.78 -5.50
C MET A 208 -3.63 15.64 -6.99
N ASP A 209 -2.92 14.60 -7.39
CA ASP A 209 -2.63 14.32 -8.80
C ASP A 209 -3.85 13.75 -9.53
N LEU A 210 -4.60 12.85 -8.89
CA LEU A 210 -5.89 12.36 -9.41
C LEU A 210 -6.91 13.48 -9.64
N ASN A 211 -6.95 14.46 -8.74
CA ASN A 211 -7.87 15.59 -8.85
C ASN A 211 -7.55 16.57 -10.00
N LYS A 212 -6.40 16.39 -10.68
CA LYS A 212 -6.05 17.17 -11.88
C LYS A 212 -6.51 16.51 -13.18
N GLU A 213 -6.89 15.23 -13.13
CA GLU A 213 -7.36 14.45 -14.28
C GLU A 213 -8.87 14.63 -14.50
#